data_7d1b8b01a2405759f64c3bfc42689d6f
#
_entry.id   7d1b8b01a2405759f64c3bfc42689d6f
#
_cell.length_a   1.000
_cell.length_b   1.000
_cell.length_c   1.000
_cell.angle_alpha   90.00
_cell.angle_beta   90.00
_cell.angle_gamma   90.00
#
_symmetry.space_group_name_H-M   'P 1'
#
loop_
_entity.id
_entity.type
_entity.pdbx_description
1 polymer ?
#
loop_
_entity_poly.entity_id
_entity_poly.type
_entity_poly.pdbx_seq_one_letter_code
_entity_poly.pdbx_strand_id
1 'polypeptide(L)' 'GLRLRAICDLGRQDVAPEAIEPVDPGIEVLGASSDHLIIDVTDAETPVKVGSEVRFLPNYGGLLSASTSSHVRKMATRRP' A
#
# COMPACT_ATOMS: atom_id res chain seq x y z
N GLY A 1 -6.44 -14.14 14.11
CA GLY A 1 -5.05 -13.69 14.30
C GLY A 1 -4.91 -12.18 14.18
N LEU A 2 -3.71 -11.71 14.42
CA LEU A 2 -3.40 -10.29 14.27
C LEU A 2 -3.21 -9.95 12.80
N ARG A 3 -3.69 -8.76 12.42
CA ARG A 3 -3.43 -8.20 11.10
C ARG A 3 -2.42 -7.07 11.25
N LEU A 4 -1.45 -7.04 10.36
CA LEU A 4 -0.40 -6.04 10.37
C LEU A 4 -0.71 -4.99 9.31
N ARG A 5 -0.81 -3.74 9.72
CA ARG A 5 -1.09 -2.61 8.84
C ARG A 5 0.12 -1.69 8.72
N ALA A 6 0.27 -1.11 7.56
CA ALA A 6 1.29 -0.12 7.30
C ALA A 6 0.64 1.17 6.79
N ILE A 7 1.20 2.29 7.16
CA ILE A 7 0.78 3.61 6.68
C ILE A 7 1.88 4.14 5.80
N CYS A 8 1.54 4.42 4.54
CA CYS A 8 2.48 4.91 3.54
C CYS A 8 2.27 6.39 3.26
N ASP A 9 3.31 7.06 2.81
CA ASP A 9 3.31 8.50 2.50
C ASP A 9 2.70 8.82 1.12
N LEU A 10 1.70 8.08 0.71
CA LEU A 10 1.02 8.27 -0.57
C LEU A 10 -0.47 8.37 -0.28
N GLY A 11 -1.09 9.49 -0.58
CA GLY A 11 -2.48 9.70 -0.26
C GLY A 11 -3.34 10.04 -1.46
N ARG A 12 -4.61 10.36 -1.21
CA ARG A 12 -5.58 10.67 -2.26
C ARG A 12 -5.20 11.88 -3.10
N GLN A 13 -4.41 12.79 -2.56
CA GLN A 13 -3.93 13.93 -3.33
C GLN A 13 -2.90 13.53 -4.39
N ASP A 14 -2.30 12.35 -4.26
CA ASP A 14 -1.28 11.87 -5.17
C ASP A 14 -1.83 10.88 -6.19
N VAL A 15 -2.68 9.96 -5.73
CA VAL A 15 -3.26 8.91 -6.56
C VAL A 15 -4.67 8.58 -6.08
N ALA A 16 -5.49 8.06 -6.98
CA ALA A 16 -6.77 7.48 -6.60
C ALA A 16 -6.51 6.05 -6.08
N PRO A 17 -6.82 5.74 -4.81
CA PRO A 17 -6.54 4.42 -4.24
C PRO A 17 -7.21 3.29 -5.02
N GLU A 18 -8.36 3.57 -5.62
CA GLU A 18 -9.11 2.59 -6.39
C GLU A 18 -8.46 2.26 -7.73
N ALA A 19 -7.51 3.10 -8.18
CA ALA A 19 -6.88 2.97 -9.48
C ALA A 19 -5.48 2.32 -9.42
N ILE A 20 -5.06 1.89 -8.24
CA ILE A 20 -3.75 1.26 -8.08
C ILE A 20 -3.88 -0.07 -7.35
N GLU A 21 -2.91 -0.94 -7.58
CA GLU A 21 -2.81 -2.18 -6.83
C GLU A 21 -1.36 -2.45 -6.45
N PRO A 22 -1.11 -3.05 -5.28
CA PRO A 22 0.24 -3.38 -4.88
C PRO A 22 0.87 -4.39 -5.84
N VAL A 23 2.16 -4.23 -6.11
CA VAL A 23 2.93 -5.21 -6.87
C VAL A 23 3.01 -6.53 -6.11
N ASP A 24 3.14 -6.47 -4.79
CA ASP A 24 3.12 -7.66 -3.93
C ASP A 24 1.66 -8.13 -3.78
N PRO A 25 1.33 -9.35 -4.25
CA PRO A 25 -0.06 -9.82 -4.20
C PRO A 25 -0.58 -10.09 -2.79
N GLY A 26 0.31 -10.19 -1.81
CA GLY A 26 -0.09 -10.37 -0.41
C GLY A 26 -0.43 -9.07 0.30
N ILE A 27 -0.27 -7.92 -0.35
CA ILE A 27 -0.60 -6.63 0.22
C ILE A 27 -1.97 -6.18 -0.28
N GLU A 28 -2.78 -5.65 0.63
CA GLU A 28 -4.13 -5.16 0.31
C GLU A 28 -4.26 -3.70 0.68
N VAL A 29 -4.79 -2.89 -0.23
CA VAL A 29 -5.10 -1.48 0.07
C VAL A 29 -6.42 -1.42 0.82
N LEU A 30 -6.39 -0.86 2.02
CA LEU A 30 -7.57 -0.76 2.87
C LEU A 30 -8.28 0.58 2.73
N GLY A 31 -7.54 1.64 2.49
CA GLY A 31 -8.12 2.96 2.35
C GLY A 31 -7.05 4.03 2.29
N ALA A 32 -7.49 5.27 2.21
CA ALA A 32 -6.58 6.41 2.13
C ALA A 32 -7.22 7.66 2.70
N SER A 33 -6.38 8.50 3.29
CA SER A 33 -6.70 9.91 3.57
C SER A 33 -6.03 10.75 2.50
N SER A 34 -6.10 12.09 2.64
CA SER A 34 -5.45 12.97 1.65
C SER A 34 -3.93 12.75 1.58
N ASP A 35 -3.31 12.39 2.69
CA ASP A 35 -1.84 12.33 2.80
C ASP A 35 -1.28 10.93 2.93
N HIS A 36 -2.09 9.94 3.26
CA HIS A 36 -1.62 8.61 3.64
C HIS A 36 -2.45 7.51 3.02
N LEU A 37 -1.79 6.41 2.73
CA LEU A 37 -2.41 5.18 2.26
C LEU A 37 -2.28 4.13 3.36
N ILE A 38 -3.38 3.44 3.67
CA ILE A 38 -3.40 2.37 4.68
C ILE A 38 -3.46 1.04 3.95
N ILE A 39 -2.49 0.19 4.23
CA ILE A 39 -2.41 -1.14 3.59
C ILE A 39 -2.30 -2.23 4.65
N ASP A 40 -2.78 -3.42 4.30
CA ASP A 40 -2.61 -4.62 5.11
C ASP A 40 -1.44 -5.40 4.52
N VAL A 41 -0.41 -5.65 5.31
CA VAL A 41 0.80 -6.31 4.87
C VAL A 41 1.02 -7.65 5.57
N THR A 42 -0.01 -8.18 6.22
CA THR A 42 0.07 -9.44 6.95
C THR A 42 0.59 -10.58 6.08
N ASP A 43 0.12 -10.65 4.85
CA ASP A 43 0.47 -11.72 3.91
C ASP A 43 1.49 -11.29 2.86
N ALA A 44 2.20 -10.18 3.10
CA ALA A 44 3.20 -9.68 2.16
C ALA A 44 4.31 -10.73 1.96
N GLU A 45 4.72 -10.90 0.72
CA GLU A 45 5.77 -11.88 0.38
C GLU A 45 7.13 -11.48 0.95
N THR A 46 7.37 -10.17 1.06
CA THR A 46 8.58 -9.62 1.64
C THR A 46 8.21 -8.92 2.94
N PRO A 47 8.99 -9.11 4.02
CA PRO A 47 8.71 -8.41 5.27
C PRO A 47 8.67 -6.91 5.08
N VAL A 48 7.65 -6.27 5.63
CA VAL A 48 7.44 -4.83 5.54
C VAL A 48 7.68 -4.20 6.90
N LYS A 49 8.45 -3.13 6.92
CA LYS A 49 8.78 -2.39 8.14
C LYS A 49 8.80 -0.89 7.83
N VAL A 50 8.92 -0.07 8.86
CA VAL A 50 9.08 1.37 8.68
C VAL A 50 10.31 1.64 7.81
N GLY A 51 10.13 2.46 6.78
CA GLY A 51 11.16 2.76 5.80
C GLY A 51 11.14 1.87 4.56
N SER A 52 10.41 0.76 4.58
CA SER A 52 10.28 -0.11 3.40
C SER A 52 9.59 0.63 2.27
N GLU A 53 10.07 0.38 1.05
CA GLU A 53 9.40 0.86 -0.15
C GLU A 53 8.32 -0.13 -0.56
N VAL A 54 7.12 0.37 -0.84
CA VAL A 54 6.03 -0.42 -1.39
C VAL A 54 5.70 0.13 -2.77
N ARG A 55 5.59 -0.75 -3.75
CA ARG A 55 5.31 -0.38 -5.13
C ARG A 55 3.88 -0.71 -5.53
N PHE A 56 3.32 0.14 -6.36
CA PHE A 56 1.96 0.01 -6.85
C PHE A 56 1.94 0.17 -8.36
N LEU A 57 1.04 -0.54 -9.01
CA LEU A 57 0.80 -0.42 -10.44
C LEU A 57 -0.59 0.14 -10.69
N PRO A 58 -0.79 0.91 -11.78
CA PRO A 58 -2.14 1.29 -12.19
C PRO A 58 -2.94 0.04 -12.53
N ASN A 59 -4.20 0.00 -12.12
CA ASN A 59 -5.07 -1.15 -12.39
C ASN A 59 -6.09 -0.89 -13.50
N TYR A 60 -5.94 0.17 -14.25
CA TYR A 60 -6.75 0.41 -15.44
C TYR A 60 -6.04 -0.21 -16.65
N GLY A 61 -6.47 -1.41 -16.94
CA GLY A 61 -5.84 -2.37 -17.79
C GLY A 61 -5.18 -1.89 -19.08
N GLY A 62 -4.10 -2.53 -19.39
CA GLY A 62 -3.44 -2.44 -20.68
C GLY A 62 -2.52 -1.26 -20.91
N LEU A 63 -2.52 -0.28 -20.04
CA LEU A 63 -1.62 0.87 -20.18
C LEU A 63 -0.33 0.59 -19.45
N LEU A 64 0.77 0.72 -20.17
CA LEU A 64 2.10 0.65 -19.57
C LEU A 64 2.37 2.00 -18.93
N SER A 65 2.25 2.04 -17.63
CA SER A 65 2.60 3.20 -16.83
C SER A 65 3.73 2.86 -15.88
N ALA A 66 4.50 3.87 -15.51
CA ALA A 66 5.50 3.70 -14.48
C ALA A 66 4.83 3.30 -13.17
N SER A 67 5.46 2.43 -12.41
CA SER A 67 4.99 2.10 -11.08
C SER A 67 5.12 3.34 -10.18
N THR A 68 4.21 3.44 -9.23
CA THR A 68 4.28 4.43 -8.17
C THR A 68 4.80 3.74 -6.93
N SER A 69 5.70 4.37 -6.21
CA SER A 69 6.18 3.81 -4.96
C SER A 69 6.01 4.79 -3.82
N SER A 70 5.92 4.22 -2.62
CA SER A 70 5.84 4.99 -1.40
C SER A 70 6.60 4.27 -0.31
N HIS A 71 6.99 5.00 0.74
CA HIS A 71 7.68 4.42 1.86
C HIS A 71 6.73 4.27 3.04
N VAL A 72 6.91 3.19 3.79
CA VAL A 72 6.15 2.95 5.01
C VAL A 72 6.61 3.92 6.08
N ARG A 73 5.67 4.69 6.59
CA ARG A 73 5.92 5.69 7.62
C ARG A 73 5.68 5.14 9.02
N LYS A 74 4.69 4.27 9.15
CA LYS A 74 4.25 3.77 10.44
C LYS A 74 3.68 2.37 10.28
N MET A 75 3.88 1.55 11.30
CA MET A 75 3.30 0.22 11.36
C MET A 75 2.36 0.12 12.56
N ALA A 76 1.31 -0.68 12.42
CA ALA A 76 0.37 -0.94 13.49
C ALA A 76 -0.16 -2.37 13.39
N THR A 77 -0.46 -2.98 14.52
CA THR A 77 -1.14 -4.26 14.54
C THR A 77 -2.59 -4.04 14.91
N ARG A 78 -3.46 -4.88 14.37
CA ARG A 78 -4.88 -4.81 14.67
C ARG A 78 -5.45 -6.21 14.76
N ARG A 79 -6.31 -6.41 15.74
CA ARG A 79 -7.07 -7.65 15.85
C ARG A 79 -8.28 -7.57 14.94
N PRO A 80 -8.60 -8.65 14.26
CA PRO A 80 -9.81 -8.73 13.45
C PRO A 80 -11.07 -8.58 14.30
#